data_5749aca80bf893fb206d5d6764b6b2c6
#
_entry.id   5749aca80bf893fb206d5d6764b6b2c6
#
_cell.length_a   1.000
_cell.length_b   1.000
_cell.length_c   1.000
_cell.angle_alpha   90.00
_cell.angle_beta   90.00
_cell.angle_gamma   90.00
#
_symmetry.space_group_name_H-M   'P 1'
#
loop_
_entity.id
_entity.type
_entity.pdbx_description
1 polymer ?
#
loop_
_entity_poly.entity_id
_entity_poly.type
_entity_poly.pdbx_seq_one_letter_code
_entity_poly.pdbx_strand_id
1 'polypeptide(L)'
;MTKYLLVDTANTFFRARHVAFRGSDSWEKLGLAVHITLNAVLKCWQKQQADHVVFCLEGRSWRKDFYEPYKKNRAVARQALTEAEQEEDKLFWEAFDDLTKFLKEKTNCSVLRCEIAEADDIIARWVHKHPNDEHCIVSSDTDFVQLLADNVTQYNGITQELHTLKGIFDDKGNPVIDKKTKQPKEVPNPEWLLFEKCMRGDTSDNVFSAFPGVRKKGTKNKVGLIEAFEDRKNKGFNWNNMMLQRWVDHNGDEHRVLDDYKRNVHLIDLTQQPQEIKDFVDNHIDETVEEKHQTMVGAKFLKFCGKYELNKVADNADKYAEFLQAGYTK
;
A
#
# COMPACT_ATOMS: atom_id res chain seq x y z
N MET A 1 15.76 -11.36 15.22
CA MET A 1 15.39 -10.43 14.15
C MET A 1 14.33 -11.14 13.35
N THR A 2 13.11 -10.70 13.48
CA THR A 2 11.93 -11.31 12.86
C THR A 2 11.71 -10.68 11.48
N LYS A 3 11.27 -11.45 10.50
CA LYS A 3 10.93 -10.95 9.18
C LYS A 3 9.42 -10.97 8.98
N TYR A 4 8.83 -9.79 8.88
CA TYR A 4 7.39 -9.60 8.69
C TYR A 4 7.04 -9.41 7.21
N LEU A 5 5.97 -10.06 6.80
CA LEU A 5 5.31 -9.81 5.53
C LEU A 5 4.07 -8.96 5.79
N LEU A 6 4.08 -7.69 5.37
CA LEU A 6 2.99 -6.74 5.57
C LEU A 6 2.16 -6.66 4.29
N VAL A 7 0.93 -7.16 4.34
CA VAL A 7 0.08 -7.27 3.16
C VAL A 7 -0.93 -6.13 3.15
N ASP A 8 -0.83 -5.26 2.16
CA ASP A 8 -1.92 -4.35 1.77
C ASP A 8 -3.02 -5.19 1.11
N THR A 9 -3.96 -5.64 1.94
CA THR A 9 -4.86 -6.73 1.57
C THR A 9 -5.86 -6.30 0.50
N ALA A 10 -6.42 -5.10 0.62
CA ALA A 10 -7.38 -4.58 -0.35
C ALA A 10 -6.70 -4.32 -1.71
N ASN A 11 -5.54 -3.68 -1.73
CA ASN A 11 -4.78 -3.46 -2.97
C ASN A 11 -4.48 -4.78 -3.67
N THR A 12 -4.01 -5.78 -2.95
CA THR A 12 -3.66 -7.09 -3.49
C THR A 12 -4.88 -7.81 -4.04
N PHE A 13 -6.01 -7.81 -3.30
CA PHE A 13 -7.24 -8.51 -3.67
C PHE A 13 -7.96 -7.82 -4.85
N PHE A 14 -8.19 -6.51 -4.76
CA PHE A 14 -8.95 -5.80 -5.81
C PHE A 14 -8.18 -5.62 -7.10
N ARG A 15 -6.85 -5.63 -7.06
CA ARG A 15 -6.06 -5.70 -8.31
C ARG A 15 -6.12 -7.06 -8.97
N ALA A 16 -6.20 -8.14 -8.19
CA ALA A 16 -6.45 -9.47 -8.74
C ALA A 16 -7.78 -9.53 -9.51
N ARG A 17 -8.79 -8.75 -9.12
CA ARG A 17 -10.07 -8.58 -9.84
C ARG A 17 -9.85 -8.20 -11.31
N HIS A 18 -8.96 -7.25 -11.59
CA HIS A 18 -8.72 -6.80 -12.99
C HIS A 18 -8.10 -7.89 -13.87
N VAL A 19 -7.35 -8.83 -13.30
CA VAL A 19 -6.82 -9.99 -14.02
C VAL A 19 -7.91 -11.05 -14.19
N ALA A 20 -8.76 -11.22 -13.19
CA ALA A 20 -9.85 -12.20 -13.15
C ALA A 20 -11.00 -11.89 -14.14
N PHE A 21 -11.12 -10.66 -14.62
CA PHE A 21 -12.18 -10.26 -15.59
C PHE A 21 -12.18 -11.02 -16.93
N ARG A 22 -11.21 -11.86 -17.16
CA ARG A 22 -11.14 -12.71 -18.37
C ARG A 22 -11.96 -13.99 -18.27
N GLY A 23 -12.52 -14.32 -17.11
CA GLY A 23 -13.42 -15.46 -16.88
C GLY A 23 -14.86 -15.16 -17.33
N SER A 24 -15.63 -16.19 -17.66
CA SER A 24 -17.02 -16.07 -18.11
C SER A 24 -18.04 -16.01 -16.98
N ASP A 25 -17.72 -16.55 -15.79
CA ASP A 25 -18.59 -16.64 -14.62
C ASP A 25 -18.08 -15.80 -13.46
N SER A 26 -18.99 -15.11 -12.77
CA SER A 26 -18.67 -14.29 -11.61
C SER A 26 -18.04 -15.10 -10.48
N TRP A 27 -18.48 -16.35 -10.29
CA TRP A 27 -17.93 -17.24 -9.26
C TRP A 27 -16.48 -17.64 -9.54
N GLU A 28 -16.17 -18.00 -10.80
CA GLU A 28 -14.80 -18.26 -11.24
C GLU A 28 -13.89 -17.06 -11.03
N LYS A 29 -14.40 -15.83 -11.27
CA LYS A 29 -13.68 -14.60 -11.02
C LYS A 29 -13.32 -14.40 -9.56
N LEU A 30 -14.25 -14.70 -8.64
CA LEU A 30 -14.02 -14.61 -7.20
C LEU A 30 -12.95 -15.63 -6.75
N GLY A 31 -13.09 -16.88 -7.17
CA GLY A 31 -12.09 -17.91 -6.90
C GLY A 31 -10.71 -17.54 -7.40
N LEU A 32 -10.63 -16.96 -8.61
CA LEU A 32 -9.37 -16.51 -9.19
C LEU A 32 -8.77 -15.33 -8.43
N ALA A 33 -9.59 -14.38 -7.94
CA ALA A 33 -9.12 -13.26 -7.12
C ALA A 33 -8.52 -13.73 -5.80
N VAL A 34 -9.20 -14.65 -5.12
CA VAL A 34 -8.68 -15.30 -3.89
C VAL A 34 -7.38 -16.03 -4.18
N HIS A 35 -7.34 -16.83 -5.27
CA HIS A 35 -6.13 -17.57 -5.68
C HIS A 35 -4.95 -16.62 -5.92
N ILE A 36 -5.13 -15.58 -6.72
CA ILE A 36 -4.04 -14.64 -7.07
C ILE A 36 -3.51 -13.96 -5.80
N THR A 37 -4.40 -13.56 -4.90
CA THR A 37 -4.04 -12.92 -3.64
C THR A 37 -3.19 -13.86 -2.77
N LEU A 38 -3.70 -15.06 -2.49
CA LEU A 38 -2.97 -16.04 -1.68
C LEU A 38 -1.64 -16.45 -2.31
N ASN A 39 -1.60 -16.61 -3.64
CA ASN A 39 -0.40 -16.97 -4.36
C ASN A 39 0.67 -15.86 -4.35
N ALA A 40 0.26 -14.59 -4.41
CA ALA A 40 1.18 -13.46 -4.26
C ALA A 40 1.84 -13.47 -2.87
N VAL A 41 1.04 -13.72 -1.82
CA VAL A 41 1.54 -13.84 -0.44
C VAL A 41 2.47 -15.04 -0.31
N LEU A 42 2.09 -16.23 -0.82
CA LEU A 42 2.92 -17.43 -0.78
C LEU A 42 4.28 -17.23 -1.46
N LYS A 43 4.27 -16.68 -2.67
CA LYS A 43 5.52 -16.40 -3.40
C LYS A 43 6.43 -15.47 -2.61
N CYS A 44 5.85 -14.41 -2.06
CA CYS A 44 6.61 -13.46 -1.26
C CYS A 44 7.12 -14.12 0.02
N TRP A 45 6.30 -14.92 0.71
CA TRP A 45 6.67 -15.69 1.89
C TRP A 45 7.91 -16.56 1.65
N GLN A 46 7.85 -17.39 0.60
CA GLN A 46 8.94 -18.29 0.26
C GLN A 46 10.22 -17.56 -0.14
N LYS A 47 10.07 -16.50 -0.95
CA LYS A 47 11.21 -15.71 -1.43
C LYS A 47 11.90 -14.93 -0.32
N GLN A 48 11.14 -14.33 0.57
CA GLN A 48 11.65 -13.51 1.67
C GLN A 48 12.04 -14.35 2.89
N GLN A 49 11.64 -15.63 2.96
CA GLN A 49 11.80 -16.48 4.14
C GLN A 49 11.24 -15.73 5.38
N ALA A 50 10.01 -15.26 5.27
CA ALA A 50 9.37 -14.49 6.32
C ALA A 50 8.96 -15.39 7.49
N ASP A 51 8.87 -14.82 8.68
CA ASP A 51 8.52 -15.52 9.92
C ASP A 51 7.05 -15.35 10.28
N HIS A 52 6.43 -14.24 9.86
CA HIS A 52 5.03 -13.93 10.16
C HIS A 52 4.37 -13.05 9.10
N VAL A 53 3.07 -13.26 8.87
CA VAL A 53 2.26 -12.48 7.92
C VAL A 53 1.25 -11.62 8.66
N VAL A 54 1.22 -10.34 8.30
CA VAL A 54 0.28 -9.33 8.82
C VAL A 54 -0.59 -8.83 7.66
N PHE A 55 -1.88 -9.14 7.69
CA PHE A 55 -2.85 -8.63 6.74
C PHE A 55 -3.42 -7.31 7.27
N CYS A 56 -3.12 -6.21 6.58
CA CYS A 56 -3.60 -4.87 6.91
C CYS A 56 -4.84 -4.56 6.07
N LEU A 57 -5.91 -4.13 6.74
CA LEU A 57 -7.22 -3.90 6.15
C LEU A 57 -7.60 -2.42 6.24
N GLU A 58 -8.33 -1.96 5.23
CA GLU A 58 -8.86 -0.60 5.18
C GLU A 58 -9.91 -0.35 6.25
N GLY A 59 -9.78 0.79 6.95
CA GLY A 59 -10.82 1.42 7.74
C GLY A 59 -11.30 2.71 7.10
N ARG A 60 -12.03 3.54 7.87
CA ARG A 60 -12.38 4.90 7.43
C ARG A 60 -11.14 5.79 7.56
N SER A 61 -10.75 6.44 6.47
CA SER A 61 -9.59 7.34 6.53
C SER A 61 -9.88 8.60 7.35
N TRP A 62 -9.05 8.88 8.36
CA TRP A 62 -9.02 10.13 9.10
C TRP A 62 -8.76 11.34 8.18
N ARG A 63 -8.08 11.13 7.05
CA ARG A 63 -7.76 12.17 6.06
C ARG A 63 -8.99 12.85 5.49
N LYS A 64 -10.14 12.15 5.46
CA LYS A 64 -11.43 12.73 5.00
C LYS A 64 -11.96 13.80 5.93
N ASP A 65 -11.64 13.72 7.22
CA ASP A 65 -12.05 14.74 8.19
C ASP A 65 -11.10 15.94 8.16
N PHE A 66 -9.83 15.71 7.79
CA PHE A 66 -8.82 16.74 7.63
C PHE A 66 -8.94 17.49 6.28
N TYR A 67 -9.32 16.80 5.20
CA TYR A 67 -9.37 17.35 3.85
C TYR A 67 -10.56 16.76 3.08
N GLU A 68 -11.63 17.50 2.99
CA GLU A 68 -12.92 17.07 2.41
C GLU A 68 -12.80 16.48 1.00
N PRO A 69 -11.94 17.00 0.08
CA PRO A 69 -11.78 16.42 -1.25
C PRO A 69 -11.14 15.02 -1.28
N TYR A 70 -10.50 14.57 -0.18
CA TYR A 70 -9.76 13.31 -0.15
C TYR A 70 -10.60 12.11 -0.58
N LYS A 71 -10.16 11.41 -1.62
CA LYS A 71 -10.81 10.23 -2.22
C LYS A 71 -12.28 10.44 -2.64
N LYS A 72 -12.72 11.71 -2.82
CA LYS A 72 -14.10 12.03 -3.24
C LYS A 72 -14.41 11.53 -4.66
N ASN A 73 -13.41 11.55 -5.54
CA ASN A 73 -13.49 10.99 -6.88
C ASN A 73 -13.89 9.50 -6.88
N ARG A 74 -13.44 8.72 -5.89
CA ARG A 74 -13.81 7.30 -5.75
C ARG A 74 -15.29 7.12 -5.39
N ALA A 75 -15.84 8.02 -4.56
CA ALA A 75 -17.27 8.00 -4.22
C ALA A 75 -18.14 8.31 -5.45
N VAL A 76 -17.74 9.31 -6.24
CA VAL A 76 -18.42 9.66 -7.51
C VAL A 76 -18.36 8.51 -8.51
N ALA A 77 -17.19 7.86 -8.66
CA ALA A 77 -17.04 6.71 -9.54
C ALA A 77 -17.95 5.53 -9.12
N ARG A 78 -18.09 5.27 -7.81
CA ARG A 78 -19.00 4.22 -7.33
C ARG A 78 -20.47 4.52 -7.61
N GLN A 79 -20.88 5.79 -7.50
CA GLN A 79 -22.26 6.19 -7.81
C GLN A 79 -22.59 6.06 -9.31
N ALA A 80 -21.58 6.08 -10.17
CA ALA A 80 -21.73 5.96 -11.62
C ALA A 80 -21.77 4.49 -12.12
N LEU A 81 -21.60 3.50 -11.23
CA LEU A 81 -21.66 2.08 -11.59
C LEU A 81 -23.08 1.69 -12.02
N THR A 82 -23.18 0.87 -13.05
CA THR A 82 -24.43 0.21 -13.45
C THR A 82 -24.90 -0.79 -12.38
N GLU A 83 -26.17 -1.18 -12.40
CA GLU A 83 -26.72 -2.18 -11.48
C GLU A 83 -25.92 -3.50 -11.51
N ALA A 84 -25.54 -3.96 -12.71
CA ALA A 84 -24.73 -5.18 -12.87
C ALA A 84 -23.33 -5.05 -12.26
N GLU A 85 -22.68 -3.88 -12.42
CA GLU A 85 -21.37 -3.59 -11.81
C GLU A 85 -21.47 -3.46 -10.29
N GLN A 86 -22.58 -2.91 -9.76
CA GLN A 86 -22.82 -2.83 -8.32
C GLN A 86 -23.01 -4.22 -7.70
N GLU A 87 -23.75 -5.10 -8.37
CA GLU A 87 -23.93 -6.48 -7.89
C GLU A 87 -22.60 -7.26 -7.94
N GLU A 88 -21.83 -7.11 -9.01
CA GLU A 88 -20.48 -7.70 -9.07
C GLU A 88 -19.56 -7.16 -7.98
N ASP A 89 -19.57 -5.83 -7.74
CA ASP A 89 -18.78 -5.20 -6.68
C ASP A 89 -19.16 -5.76 -5.30
N LYS A 90 -20.44 -5.94 -5.03
CA LYS A 90 -20.94 -6.55 -3.80
C LYS A 90 -20.44 -7.98 -3.60
N LEU A 91 -20.47 -8.82 -4.64
CA LEU A 91 -19.95 -10.19 -4.57
C LEU A 91 -18.45 -10.21 -4.26
N PHE A 92 -17.67 -9.28 -4.84
CA PHE A 92 -16.24 -9.16 -4.54
C PHE A 92 -15.98 -8.74 -3.09
N TRP A 93 -16.78 -7.82 -2.54
CA TRP A 93 -16.66 -7.44 -1.13
C TRP A 93 -17.05 -8.58 -0.19
N GLU A 94 -18.09 -9.35 -0.51
CA GLU A 94 -18.47 -10.54 0.26
C GLU A 94 -17.36 -11.60 0.27
N ALA A 95 -16.71 -11.83 -0.88
CA ALA A 95 -15.58 -12.76 -0.96
C ALA A 95 -14.34 -12.23 -0.21
N PHE A 96 -14.10 -10.93 -0.24
CA PHE A 96 -13.03 -10.27 0.53
C PHE A 96 -13.26 -10.40 2.04
N ASP A 97 -14.49 -10.13 2.50
CA ASP A 97 -14.84 -10.26 3.91
C ASP A 97 -14.74 -11.71 4.39
N ASP A 98 -15.11 -12.67 3.55
CA ASP A 98 -15.01 -14.09 3.84
C ASP A 98 -13.54 -14.56 3.96
N LEU A 99 -12.69 -14.10 3.02
CA LEU A 99 -11.25 -14.34 3.09
C LEU A 99 -10.65 -13.75 4.37
N THR A 100 -10.93 -12.50 4.66
CA THR A 100 -10.38 -11.80 5.84
C THR A 100 -10.87 -12.42 7.14
N LYS A 101 -12.13 -12.85 7.20
CA LYS A 101 -12.69 -13.61 8.32
C LYS A 101 -11.99 -14.95 8.49
N PHE A 102 -11.78 -15.70 7.40
CA PHE A 102 -11.02 -16.95 7.44
C PHE A 102 -9.59 -16.72 7.99
N LEU A 103 -8.88 -15.72 7.47
CA LEU A 103 -7.54 -15.39 7.92
C LEU A 103 -7.49 -15.04 9.41
N LYS A 104 -8.47 -14.24 9.87
CA LYS A 104 -8.55 -13.80 11.27
C LYS A 104 -8.87 -14.95 12.23
N GLU A 105 -9.83 -15.80 11.90
CA GLU A 105 -10.42 -16.79 12.84
C GLU A 105 -9.79 -18.18 12.72
N LYS A 106 -9.22 -18.53 11.59
CA LYS A 106 -8.82 -19.90 11.27
C LYS A 106 -7.33 -20.09 11.04
N THR A 107 -6.55 -19.00 11.08
CA THR A 107 -5.10 -19.01 10.87
C THR A 107 -4.36 -18.31 12.03
N ASN A 108 -3.04 -18.45 12.05
CA ASN A 108 -2.19 -17.77 13.02
C ASN A 108 -1.67 -16.41 12.53
N CYS A 109 -2.03 -15.99 11.32
CA CYS A 109 -1.66 -14.67 10.80
C CYS A 109 -2.30 -13.55 11.64
N SER A 110 -1.62 -12.41 11.73
CA SER A 110 -2.23 -11.18 12.25
C SER A 110 -3.13 -10.56 11.19
N VAL A 111 -4.31 -10.10 11.60
CA VAL A 111 -5.25 -9.40 10.72
C VAL A 111 -5.70 -8.13 11.43
N LEU A 112 -5.26 -6.99 10.91
CA LEU A 112 -5.44 -5.69 11.53
C LEU A 112 -6.40 -4.82 10.71
N ARG A 113 -7.45 -4.31 11.36
CA ARG A 113 -8.39 -3.33 10.81
C ARG A 113 -8.63 -2.25 11.85
N CYS A 114 -8.13 -1.07 11.59
CA CYS A 114 -8.35 0.10 12.44
C CYS A 114 -9.49 0.94 11.87
N GLU A 115 -10.50 1.27 12.70
CA GLU A 115 -11.74 1.92 12.24
C GLU A 115 -11.50 3.31 11.63
N ILE A 116 -10.48 4.03 12.10
CA ILE A 116 -10.20 5.42 11.72
C ILE A 116 -8.99 5.58 10.81
N ALA A 117 -8.31 4.49 10.44
CA ALA A 117 -7.08 4.53 9.67
C ALA A 117 -7.15 3.62 8.44
N GLU A 118 -6.35 3.92 7.44
CA GLU A 118 -6.19 3.11 6.24
C GLU A 118 -5.14 2.00 6.48
N ALA A 119 -5.10 1.01 5.59
CA ALA A 119 -4.10 -0.06 5.63
C ALA A 119 -2.67 0.50 5.61
N ASP A 120 -2.45 1.58 4.86
CA ASP A 120 -1.17 2.27 4.75
C ASP A 120 -0.67 2.82 6.09
N ASP A 121 -1.59 3.38 6.88
CA ASP A 121 -1.28 3.88 8.21
C ASP A 121 -0.85 2.74 9.15
N ILE A 122 -1.55 1.60 9.08
CA ILE A 122 -1.24 0.42 9.88
C ILE A 122 0.14 -0.14 9.49
N ILE A 123 0.43 -0.26 8.20
CA ILE A 123 1.73 -0.73 7.69
C ILE A 123 2.86 0.19 8.17
N ALA A 124 2.70 1.51 8.01
CA ALA A 124 3.70 2.46 8.45
C ALA A 124 3.94 2.41 9.98
N ARG A 125 2.88 2.28 10.77
CA ARG A 125 2.98 2.15 12.23
C ARG A 125 3.60 0.82 12.64
N TRP A 126 3.29 -0.29 11.96
CA TRP A 126 3.93 -1.57 12.20
C TRP A 126 5.45 -1.50 12.03
N VAL A 127 5.90 -0.95 10.90
CA VAL A 127 7.34 -0.75 10.62
C VAL A 127 7.99 0.10 11.72
N HIS A 128 7.32 1.18 12.14
CA HIS A 128 7.82 2.06 13.20
C HIS A 128 7.93 1.36 14.54
N LYS A 129 6.98 0.49 14.89
CA LYS A 129 6.96 -0.25 16.19
C LYS A 129 7.98 -1.39 16.22
N HIS A 130 8.42 -1.90 15.07
CA HIS A 130 9.37 -3.01 14.96
C HIS A 130 10.66 -2.57 14.22
N PRO A 131 11.38 -1.55 14.73
CA PRO A 131 12.47 -0.90 13.97
C PRO A 131 13.69 -1.80 13.77
N ASN A 132 13.84 -2.84 14.60
CA ASN A 132 14.97 -3.76 14.54
C ASN A 132 14.68 -5.03 13.71
N ASP A 133 13.48 -5.15 13.17
CA ASP A 133 13.05 -6.30 12.39
C ASP A 133 13.04 -5.98 10.89
N GLU A 134 13.01 -7.03 10.06
CA GLU A 134 12.91 -6.88 8.61
C GLU A 134 11.44 -6.86 8.16
N HIS A 135 11.14 -6.05 7.15
CA HIS A 135 9.80 -5.90 6.62
C HIS A 135 9.79 -6.02 5.09
N CYS A 136 8.84 -6.80 4.57
CA CYS A 136 8.52 -6.81 3.16
C CYS A 136 7.05 -6.42 2.96
N ILE A 137 6.79 -5.27 2.36
CA ILE A 137 5.44 -4.77 2.09
C ILE A 137 4.95 -5.39 0.78
N VAL A 138 3.85 -6.12 0.83
CA VAL A 138 3.21 -6.71 -0.37
C VAL A 138 2.12 -5.78 -0.86
N SER A 139 2.47 -4.93 -1.77
CA SER A 139 1.57 -3.98 -2.43
C SER A 139 2.15 -3.53 -3.77
N SER A 140 1.29 -3.16 -4.69
CA SER A 140 1.68 -2.48 -5.93
C SER A 140 1.58 -0.96 -5.83
N ASP A 141 1.17 -0.43 -4.69
CA ASP A 141 1.07 1.01 -4.46
C ASP A 141 2.46 1.64 -4.35
N THR A 142 2.67 2.70 -5.13
CA THR A 142 3.94 3.42 -5.13
C THR A 142 4.16 4.28 -3.87
N ASP A 143 3.11 4.48 -3.08
CA ASP A 143 3.20 5.27 -1.85
C ASP A 143 4.08 4.61 -0.79
N PHE A 144 4.16 3.28 -0.81
CA PHE A 144 5.05 2.55 0.09
C PHE A 144 6.54 2.72 -0.23
N VAL A 145 6.90 3.24 -1.40
CA VAL A 145 8.32 3.55 -1.71
C VAL A 145 8.90 4.52 -0.70
N GLN A 146 8.10 5.40 -0.11
CA GLN A 146 8.54 6.32 0.95
C GLN A 146 9.02 5.61 2.23
N LEU A 147 8.58 4.37 2.46
CA LEU A 147 8.96 3.57 3.63
C LEU A 147 10.19 2.70 3.41
N LEU A 148 10.74 2.64 2.18
CA LEU A 148 11.94 1.84 1.89
C LEU A 148 13.11 2.26 2.78
N ALA A 149 13.73 1.28 3.41
CA ALA A 149 14.88 1.42 4.29
C ALA A 149 15.78 0.19 4.14
N ASP A 150 16.90 0.13 4.86
CA ASP A 150 17.79 -1.04 4.82
C ASP A 150 17.07 -2.32 5.27
N ASN A 151 16.11 -2.19 6.18
CA ASN A 151 15.28 -3.28 6.70
C ASN A 151 13.84 -3.28 6.17
N VAL A 152 13.49 -2.43 5.19
CA VAL A 152 12.15 -2.36 4.59
C VAL A 152 12.25 -2.47 3.08
N THR A 153 11.56 -3.44 2.51
CA THR A 153 11.44 -3.68 1.07
C THR A 153 9.98 -3.70 0.66
N GLN A 154 9.70 -3.53 -0.64
CA GLN A 154 8.35 -3.65 -1.19
C GLN A 154 8.34 -4.70 -2.32
N TYR A 155 7.40 -5.63 -2.26
CA TYR A 155 7.16 -6.61 -3.32
C TYR A 155 5.88 -6.28 -4.08
N ASN A 156 6.02 -6.02 -5.38
CA ASN A 156 4.90 -5.83 -6.28
C ASN A 156 4.51 -7.18 -6.90
N GLY A 157 3.41 -7.76 -6.42
CA GLY A 157 2.93 -9.07 -6.88
C GLY A 157 2.45 -9.11 -8.35
N ILE A 158 2.22 -7.96 -8.99
CA ILE A 158 1.78 -7.86 -10.39
C ILE A 158 2.98 -7.95 -11.33
N THR A 159 3.98 -7.09 -11.09
CA THR A 159 5.20 -7.07 -11.90
C THR A 159 6.20 -8.12 -11.45
N GLN A 160 5.98 -8.73 -10.27
CA GLN A 160 6.89 -9.66 -9.60
C GLN A 160 8.27 -9.04 -9.36
N GLU A 161 8.26 -7.77 -8.96
CA GLU A 161 9.45 -6.97 -8.70
C GLU A 161 9.61 -6.68 -7.21
N LEU A 162 10.83 -6.80 -6.71
CA LEU A 162 11.23 -6.40 -5.36
C LEU A 162 11.92 -5.04 -5.43
N HIS A 163 11.33 -4.04 -4.78
CA HIS A 163 11.88 -2.69 -4.67
C HIS A 163 12.66 -2.56 -3.36
N THR A 164 13.88 -2.07 -3.45
CA THR A 164 14.80 -1.86 -2.32
C THR A 164 15.55 -0.54 -2.50
N LEU A 165 16.24 -0.07 -1.46
CA LEU A 165 17.18 1.07 -1.60
C LEU A 165 18.38 0.78 -2.51
N LYS A 166 18.62 -0.46 -2.89
CA LYS A 166 19.75 -0.88 -3.75
C LYS A 166 19.35 -1.04 -5.21
N GLY A 167 18.05 -1.07 -5.52
CA GLY A 167 17.54 -1.26 -6.86
C GLY A 167 16.20 -1.97 -6.89
N ILE A 168 15.76 -2.29 -8.11
CA ILE A 168 14.55 -3.07 -8.39
C ILE A 168 14.98 -4.40 -9.00
N PHE A 169 14.56 -5.51 -8.42
CA PHE A 169 14.97 -6.85 -8.76
C PHE A 169 13.78 -7.72 -9.19
N ASP A 170 14.00 -8.61 -10.14
CA ASP A 170 13.03 -9.62 -10.56
C ASP A 170 12.94 -10.79 -9.55
N ASP A 171 12.08 -11.76 -9.83
CA ASP A 171 11.91 -12.96 -9.00
C ASP A 171 13.17 -13.83 -8.91
N LYS A 172 14.12 -13.67 -9.83
CA LYS A 172 15.40 -14.39 -9.83
C LYS A 172 16.51 -13.63 -9.13
N GLY A 173 16.22 -12.40 -8.66
CA GLY A 173 17.20 -11.53 -8.04
C GLY A 173 18.07 -10.74 -9.03
N ASN A 174 17.72 -10.73 -10.32
CA ASN A 174 18.42 -9.90 -11.30
C ASN A 174 17.87 -8.48 -11.31
N PRO A 175 18.70 -7.46 -11.59
CA PRO A 175 18.20 -6.09 -11.78
C PRO A 175 17.18 -6.05 -12.93
N VAL A 176 16.04 -5.41 -12.69
CA VAL A 176 15.01 -5.20 -13.72
C VAL A 176 15.50 -4.15 -14.71
N ILE A 177 15.47 -4.50 -15.99
CA ILE A 177 15.91 -3.61 -17.07
C ILE A 177 14.75 -2.77 -17.58
N ASP A 178 14.94 -1.47 -17.63
CA ASP A 178 13.98 -0.55 -18.26
C ASP A 178 13.93 -0.81 -19.78
N LYS A 179 12.72 -0.97 -20.30
CA LYS A 179 12.50 -1.34 -21.71
C LYS A 179 12.93 -0.26 -22.69
N LYS A 180 12.91 1.01 -22.28
CA LYS A 180 13.24 2.17 -23.13
C LYS A 180 14.73 2.47 -23.12
N THR A 181 15.31 2.56 -21.92
CA THR A 181 16.71 2.95 -21.72
C THR A 181 17.69 1.78 -21.87
N LYS A 182 17.19 0.53 -21.77
CA LYS A 182 18.01 -0.71 -21.75
C LYS A 182 19.02 -0.76 -20.61
N GLN A 183 18.82 0.06 -19.59
CA GLN A 183 19.61 0.09 -18.36
C GLN A 183 18.80 -0.48 -17.20
N PRO A 184 19.42 -0.88 -16.09
CA PRO A 184 18.70 -1.18 -14.88
C PRO A 184 17.75 -0.03 -14.50
N LYS A 185 16.53 -0.35 -14.03
CA LYS A 185 15.62 0.67 -13.52
C LYS A 185 16.31 1.48 -12.43
N GLU A 186 16.03 2.79 -12.40
CA GLU A 186 16.59 3.68 -11.38
C GLU A 186 16.28 3.18 -9.97
N VAL A 187 17.25 3.31 -9.08
CA VAL A 187 17.08 3.02 -7.66
C VAL A 187 16.03 3.98 -7.09
N PRO A 188 15.00 3.48 -6.40
CA PRO A 188 14.02 4.34 -5.78
C PRO A 188 14.68 5.30 -4.78
N ASN A 189 14.33 6.58 -4.87
CA ASN A 189 14.71 7.59 -3.88
C ASN A 189 13.47 7.99 -3.08
N PRO A 190 13.25 7.44 -1.88
CA PRO A 190 12.07 7.68 -1.07
C PRO A 190 11.82 9.15 -0.76
N GLU A 191 12.86 9.88 -0.37
CA GLU A 191 12.75 11.31 -0.03
C GLU A 191 12.32 12.16 -1.24
N TRP A 192 12.90 11.85 -2.42
CA TRP A 192 12.55 12.57 -3.64
C TRP A 192 11.12 12.29 -4.08
N LEU A 193 10.73 11.02 -4.11
CA LEU A 193 9.39 10.63 -4.55
C LEU A 193 8.30 11.21 -3.65
N LEU A 194 8.52 11.19 -2.33
CA LEU A 194 7.62 11.81 -1.37
C LEU A 194 7.52 13.33 -1.59
N PHE A 195 8.66 14.02 -1.71
CA PHE A 195 8.69 15.46 -1.97
C PHE A 195 7.99 15.82 -3.28
N GLU A 196 8.31 15.12 -4.38
CA GLU A 196 7.68 15.35 -5.67
C GLU A 196 6.16 15.14 -5.60
N LYS A 197 5.70 14.11 -4.91
CA LYS A 197 4.28 13.82 -4.72
C LYS A 197 3.59 14.89 -3.86
N CYS A 198 4.20 15.33 -2.77
CA CYS A 198 3.65 16.42 -1.96
C CYS A 198 3.54 17.75 -2.74
N MET A 199 4.46 18.00 -3.67
CA MET A 199 4.41 19.19 -4.53
C MET A 199 3.39 19.08 -5.66
N ARG A 200 3.29 17.92 -6.31
CA ARG A 200 2.40 17.70 -7.47
C ARG A 200 0.99 17.31 -7.09
N GLY A 201 0.80 16.87 -5.84
CA GLY A 201 -0.45 16.23 -5.39
C GLY A 201 -0.57 14.78 -5.86
N ASP A 202 -1.72 14.20 -5.57
CA ASP A 202 -2.10 12.84 -5.94
C ASP A 202 -3.49 12.80 -6.54
N THR A 203 -3.58 12.57 -7.84
CA THR A 203 -4.86 12.49 -8.54
C THR A 203 -5.67 11.26 -8.15
N SER A 204 -5.02 10.15 -7.76
CA SER A 204 -5.71 8.91 -7.36
C SER A 204 -6.48 9.10 -6.05
N ASP A 205 -5.93 9.91 -5.14
CA ASP A 205 -6.52 10.24 -3.84
C ASP A 205 -7.19 11.63 -3.81
N ASN A 206 -7.26 12.28 -4.97
CA ASN A 206 -7.85 13.61 -5.12
C ASN A 206 -7.17 14.67 -4.23
N VAL A 207 -5.85 14.58 -4.08
CA VAL A 207 -5.01 15.56 -3.39
C VAL A 207 -4.47 16.56 -4.40
N PHE A 208 -4.80 17.83 -4.24
CA PHE A 208 -4.43 18.87 -5.20
C PHE A 208 -2.96 19.25 -5.09
N SER A 209 -2.39 19.65 -6.25
CA SER A 209 -1.00 20.13 -6.33
C SER A 209 -0.79 21.35 -5.41
N ALA A 210 0.33 21.36 -4.72
CA ALA A 210 0.76 22.55 -3.97
C ALA A 210 1.24 23.68 -4.89
N PHE A 211 1.76 23.32 -6.07
CA PHE A 211 2.19 24.27 -7.08
C PHE A 211 1.86 23.77 -8.49
N PRO A 212 0.68 24.08 -9.03
CA PRO A 212 0.26 23.66 -10.36
C PRO A 212 1.25 24.09 -11.44
N GLY A 213 1.57 23.18 -12.37
CA GLY A 213 2.47 23.45 -13.48
C GLY A 213 3.97 23.63 -13.12
N VAL A 214 4.36 23.31 -11.87
CA VAL A 214 5.76 23.34 -11.46
C VAL A 214 6.63 22.40 -12.30
N ARG A 215 7.78 22.87 -12.75
CA ARG A 215 8.72 22.07 -13.56
C ARG A 215 9.60 21.20 -12.67
N LYS A 216 9.96 20.02 -13.17
CA LYS A 216 10.92 19.13 -12.47
C LYS A 216 12.29 19.80 -12.33
N LYS A 217 12.81 20.35 -13.42
CA LYS A 217 14.07 21.13 -13.46
C LYS A 217 13.78 22.59 -13.73
N GLY A 218 14.46 23.46 -13.01
CA GLY A 218 14.35 24.90 -13.16
C GLY A 218 14.95 25.43 -14.47
N THR A 219 14.84 26.72 -14.65
CA THR A 219 15.45 27.48 -15.74
C THR A 219 16.35 28.57 -15.14
N LYS A 220 17.06 29.34 -15.99
CA LYS A 220 17.88 30.45 -15.51
C LYS A 220 17.13 31.41 -14.55
N ASN A 221 15.81 31.57 -14.75
CA ASN A 221 14.98 32.54 -14.02
C ASN A 221 13.93 31.94 -13.11
N LYS A 222 13.78 30.59 -13.06
CA LYS A 222 12.74 29.91 -12.26
C LYS A 222 13.31 28.66 -11.61
N VAL A 223 13.11 28.54 -10.32
CA VAL A 223 13.45 27.35 -9.53
C VAL A 223 12.52 26.20 -9.91
N GLY A 224 13.07 25.00 -10.08
CA GLY A 224 12.31 23.76 -10.26
C GLY A 224 12.29 22.90 -9.00
N LEU A 225 11.66 21.75 -9.09
CA LEU A 225 11.55 20.83 -7.97
C LEU A 225 12.90 20.28 -7.52
N ILE A 226 13.82 20.01 -8.46
CA ILE A 226 15.15 19.46 -8.15
C ILE A 226 15.93 20.45 -7.29
N GLU A 227 16.02 21.70 -7.72
CA GLU A 227 16.77 22.73 -7.01
C GLU A 227 16.17 23.01 -5.62
N ALA A 228 14.84 23.01 -5.49
CA ALA A 228 14.18 23.17 -4.20
C ALA A 228 14.41 21.94 -3.28
N PHE A 229 14.37 20.74 -3.84
CA PHE A 229 14.60 19.51 -3.09
C PHE A 229 16.02 19.42 -2.53
N GLU A 230 17.03 19.74 -3.34
CA GLU A 230 18.43 19.76 -2.92
C GLU A 230 18.68 20.73 -1.75
N ASP A 231 17.96 21.86 -1.76
CA ASP A 231 18.10 22.94 -0.80
C ASP A 231 17.17 22.83 0.43
N ARG A 232 16.29 21.81 0.46
CA ARG A 232 15.21 21.69 1.47
C ARG A 232 15.70 21.56 2.91
N LYS A 233 16.79 20.81 3.12
CA LYS A 233 17.33 20.54 4.48
C LYS A 233 17.83 21.82 5.14
N ASN A 234 18.41 22.73 4.37
CA ASN A 234 18.93 24.00 4.84
C ASN A 234 17.93 25.15 4.75
N LYS A 235 16.77 24.93 4.11
CA LYS A 235 15.77 25.95 3.78
C LYS A 235 16.42 27.18 3.11
N GLY A 236 17.32 26.93 2.16
CA GLY A 236 18.09 27.94 1.50
C GLY A 236 17.29 28.74 0.46
N PHE A 237 18.00 29.41 -0.45
CA PHE A 237 17.38 30.31 -1.43
C PHE A 237 16.35 29.62 -2.34
N ASN A 238 16.70 28.47 -2.92
CA ASN A 238 15.82 27.77 -3.85
C ASN A 238 14.57 27.24 -3.17
N TRP A 239 14.72 26.66 -1.97
CA TRP A 239 13.59 26.25 -1.14
C TRP A 239 12.65 27.40 -0.85
N ASN A 240 13.18 28.52 -0.31
CA ASN A 240 12.37 29.67 0.04
C ASN A 240 11.72 30.32 -1.20
N ASN A 241 12.47 30.42 -2.31
CA ASN A 241 11.93 30.95 -3.55
C ASN A 241 10.71 30.16 -4.02
N MET A 242 10.74 28.82 -3.95
CA MET A 242 9.61 27.97 -4.31
C MET A 242 8.47 28.07 -3.30
N MET A 243 8.75 27.94 -2.01
CA MET A 243 7.73 27.85 -0.96
C MET A 243 6.99 29.17 -0.70
N LEU A 244 7.59 30.29 -1.02
CA LEU A 244 6.98 31.61 -0.89
C LEU A 244 6.13 32.01 -2.11
N GLN A 245 6.15 31.24 -3.20
CA GLN A 245 5.29 31.52 -4.36
C GLN A 245 3.82 31.47 -3.97
N ARG A 246 3.05 32.29 -4.70
CA ARG A 246 1.58 32.32 -4.64
C ARG A 246 1.01 32.05 -5.99
N TRP A 247 -0.16 31.44 -6.03
CA TRP A 247 -0.91 31.18 -7.25
C TRP A 247 -2.41 31.32 -6.96
N VAL A 248 -3.19 31.53 -8.01
CA VAL A 248 -4.64 31.69 -7.90
C VAL A 248 -5.31 30.52 -8.62
N ASP A 249 -6.28 29.89 -7.99
CA ASP A 249 -7.05 28.80 -8.57
C ASP A 249 -8.15 29.28 -9.52
N HIS A 250 -8.90 28.34 -10.09
CA HIS A 250 -9.99 28.64 -11.02
C HIS A 250 -11.20 29.31 -10.37
N ASN A 251 -11.31 29.28 -9.05
CA ASN A 251 -12.36 29.99 -8.27
C ASN A 251 -11.94 31.42 -7.91
N GLY A 252 -10.68 31.76 -8.12
CA GLY A 252 -10.12 33.05 -7.72
C GLY A 252 -9.49 33.05 -6.33
N ASP A 253 -9.37 31.90 -5.68
CA ASP A 253 -8.77 31.77 -4.36
C ASP A 253 -7.24 31.82 -4.45
N GLU A 254 -6.62 32.61 -3.57
CA GLU A 254 -5.15 32.73 -3.50
C GLU A 254 -4.57 31.63 -2.62
N HIS A 255 -3.58 30.92 -3.15
CA HIS A 255 -2.84 29.84 -2.51
C HIS A 255 -1.40 30.20 -2.29
N ARG A 256 -0.82 29.78 -1.18
CA ARG A 256 0.61 29.84 -0.92
C ARG A 256 1.19 28.42 -1.01
N VAL A 257 2.22 28.24 -1.81
CA VAL A 257 2.83 26.92 -2.05
C VAL A 257 3.22 26.20 -0.75
N LEU A 258 3.80 26.91 0.23
CA LEU A 258 4.19 26.33 1.51
C LEU A 258 3.00 25.73 2.29
N ASP A 259 1.86 26.41 2.26
CA ASP A 259 0.70 25.99 3.04
C ASP A 259 0.04 24.76 2.40
N ASP A 260 -0.11 24.77 1.08
CA ASP A 260 -0.58 23.60 0.33
C ASP A 260 0.41 22.42 0.40
N TYR A 261 1.73 22.68 0.38
CA TYR A 261 2.76 21.65 0.57
C TYR A 261 2.63 20.98 1.94
N LYS A 262 2.48 21.78 3.01
CA LYS A 262 2.28 21.24 4.37
C LYS A 262 1.01 20.41 4.48
N ARG A 263 -0.11 20.87 3.89
CA ARG A 263 -1.34 20.09 3.80
C ARG A 263 -1.08 18.74 3.12
N ASN A 264 -0.38 18.74 1.98
CA ASN A 264 -0.08 17.54 1.23
C ASN A 264 0.87 16.59 1.99
N VAL A 265 1.83 17.12 2.74
CA VAL A 265 2.66 16.32 3.65
C VAL A 265 1.79 15.57 4.66
N HIS A 266 0.84 16.23 5.32
CA HIS A 266 -0.08 15.54 6.24
C HIS A 266 -0.93 14.45 5.58
N LEU A 267 -1.28 14.62 4.30
CA LEU A 267 -2.12 13.68 3.58
C LEU A 267 -1.34 12.48 3.00
N ILE A 268 -0.09 12.71 2.58
CA ILE A 268 0.70 11.78 1.74
C ILE A 268 1.82 11.11 2.53
N ASP A 269 2.48 11.83 3.45
CA ASP A 269 3.58 11.28 4.25
C ASP A 269 3.04 10.36 5.34
N LEU A 270 3.28 9.07 5.19
CA LEU A 270 2.82 8.03 6.10
C LEU A 270 3.48 8.10 7.50
N THR A 271 4.49 8.95 7.67
CA THR A 271 5.13 9.21 8.97
C THR A 271 4.57 10.44 9.69
N GLN A 272 3.78 11.26 8.99
CA GLN A 272 3.25 12.54 9.47
C GLN A 272 1.76 12.47 9.86
N GLN A 273 1.25 11.29 10.19
CA GLN A 273 -0.09 11.19 10.78
C GLN A 273 -0.17 12.04 12.05
N PRO A 274 -1.34 12.64 12.37
CA PRO A 274 -1.58 13.28 13.67
C PRO A 274 -1.22 12.36 14.84
N GLN A 275 -0.71 12.92 15.94
CA GLN A 275 -0.24 12.11 17.07
C GLN A 275 -1.36 11.22 17.63
N GLU A 276 -2.58 11.75 17.73
CA GLU A 276 -3.75 10.99 18.17
C GLU A 276 -4.06 9.76 17.29
N ILE A 277 -3.82 9.88 15.97
CA ILE A 277 -3.98 8.75 15.04
C ILE A 277 -2.87 7.73 15.23
N LYS A 278 -1.61 8.19 15.41
CA LYS A 278 -0.49 7.30 15.71
C LYS A 278 -0.75 6.50 16.97
N ASP A 279 -1.13 7.19 18.05
CA ASP A 279 -1.40 6.56 19.35
C ASP A 279 -2.56 5.56 19.23
N PHE A 280 -3.62 5.93 18.51
CA PHE A 280 -4.76 5.06 18.31
C PHE A 280 -4.38 3.78 17.53
N VAL A 281 -3.64 3.93 16.42
CA VAL A 281 -3.19 2.78 15.62
C VAL A 281 -2.21 1.91 16.38
N ASP A 282 -1.28 2.52 17.12
CA ASP A 282 -0.30 1.79 17.94
C ASP A 282 -0.97 0.97 19.04
N ASN A 283 -1.93 1.56 19.75
CA ASN A 283 -2.71 0.85 20.76
C ASN A 283 -3.53 -0.28 20.14
N HIS A 284 -4.15 -0.02 18.99
CA HIS A 284 -4.89 -1.04 18.25
C HIS A 284 -4.01 -2.22 17.83
N ILE A 285 -2.78 -1.97 17.39
CA ILE A 285 -1.81 -3.03 17.09
C ILE A 285 -1.51 -3.82 18.36
N ASP A 286 -1.20 -3.16 19.49
CA ASP A 286 -0.85 -3.81 20.75
C ASP A 286 -1.99 -4.67 21.34
N GLU A 287 -3.22 -4.20 21.20
CA GLU A 287 -4.42 -4.90 21.70
C GLU A 287 -4.87 -6.05 20.79
N THR A 288 -4.64 -5.93 19.47
CA THR A 288 -5.18 -6.86 18.48
C THR A 288 -4.20 -7.99 18.14
N VAL A 289 -2.89 -7.71 18.22
CA VAL A 289 -1.86 -8.69 17.88
C VAL A 289 -1.64 -9.62 19.06
N GLU A 290 -2.10 -10.85 18.89
CA GLU A 290 -2.02 -11.92 19.87
C GLU A 290 -1.14 -13.06 19.34
N GLU A 291 -0.50 -13.78 20.25
CA GLU A 291 0.06 -15.09 19.95
C GLU A 291 -1.08 -16.08 19.71
N LYS A 292 -1.35 -16.40 18.47
CA LYS A 292 -2.40 -17.33 18.08
C LYS A 292 -1.85 -18.75 18.00
N HIS A 293 -2.64 -19.69 18.52
CA HIS A 293 -2.33 -21.12 18.50
C HIS A 293 -3.39 -21.93 17.79
N GLN A 294 -3.82 -21.46 16.61
CA GLN A 294 -4.77 -22.21 15.79
C GLN A 294 -4.15 -23.54 15.32
N THR A 295 -4.85 -24.63 15.62
CA THR A 295 -4.46 -25.97 15.19
C THR A 295 -5.20 -26.38 13.91
N MET A 296 -4.68 -27.38 13.21
CA MET A 296 -5.27 -27.93 11.99
C MET A 296 -5.53 -26.87 10.91
N VAL A 297 -4.66 -25.86 10.81
CA VAL A 297 -4.81 -24.75 9.86
C VAL A 297 -4.93 -25.25 8.42
N GLY A 298 -4.12 -26.23 8.03
CA GLY A 298 -4.19 -26.83 6.68
C GLY A 298 -5.54 -27.47 6.36
N ALA A 299 -6.15 -28.19 7.32
CA ALA A 299 -7.48 -28.78 7.12
C ALA A 299 -8.59 -27.72 7.03
N LYS A 300 -8.49 -26.65 7.85
CA LYS A 300 -9.42 -25.51 7.77
C LYS A 300 -9.25 -24.77 6.44
N PHE A 301 -8.02 -24.66 5.94
CA PHE A 301 -7.72 -24.04 4.66
C PHE A 301 -8.27 -24.88 3.48
N LEU A 302 -8.11 -26.19 3.50
CA LEU A 302 -8.73 -27.07 2.49
C LEU A 302 -10.24 -26.90 2.42
N LYS A 303 -10.92 -26.77 3.58
CA LYS A 303 -12.35 -26.49 3.62
C LYS A 303 -12.70 -25.13 3.00
N PHE A 304 -11.87 -24.11 3.24
CA PHE A 304 -12.03 -22.79 2.63
C PHE A 304 -11.82 -22.87 1.10
N CYS A 305 -10.79 -23.59 0.64
CA CYS A 305 -10.56 -23.83 -0.79
C CYS A 305 -11.76 -24.49 -1.47
N GLY A 306 -12.40 -25.47 -0.82
CA GLY A 306 -13.58 -26.14 -1.35
C GLY A 306 -14.76 -25.19 -1.58
N LYS A 307 -14.92 -24.15 -0.74
CA LYS A 307 -15.98 -23.15 -0.90
C LYS A 307 -15.83 -22.34 -2.21
N TYR A 308 -14.62 -22.07 -2.64
CA TYR A 308 -14.29 -21.26 -3.82
C TYR A 308 -13.76 -22.09 -5.00
N GLU A 309 -13.89 -23.42 -4.94
CA GLU A 309 -13.43 -24.35 -5.97
C GLU A 309 -11.96 -24.17 -6.36
N LEU A 310 -11.12 -23.81 -5.38
CA LEU A 310 -9.69 -23.50 -5.56
C LEU A 310 -8.85 -24.79 -5.69
N ASN A 311 -9.16 -25.64 -6.66
CA ASN A 311 -8.52 -26.95 -6.81
C ASN A 311 -6.99 -26.87 -6.86
N LYS A 312 -6.43 -25.97 -7.67
CA LYS A 312 -4.96 -25.78 -7.79
C LYS A 312 -4.29 -25.31 -6.49
N VAL A 313 -5.03 -24.57 -5.67
CA VAL A 313 -4.57 -24.14 -4.34
C VAL A 313 -4.65 -25.30 -3.37
N ALA A 314 -5.76 -26.03 -3.40
CA ALA A 314 -5.98 -27.21 -2.57
C ALA A 314 -4.92 -28.32 -2.81
N ASP A 315 -4.52 -28.56 -4.07
CA ASP A 315 -3.45 -29.49 -4.42
C ASP A 315 -2.06 -29.13 -3.81
N ASN A 316 -1.89 -27.89 -3.38
CA ASN A 316 -0.68 -27.40 -2.75
C ASN A 316 -0.94 -26.78 -1.36
N ALA A 317 -2.00 -27.22 -0.68
CA ALA A 317 -2.46 -26.63 0.57
C ALA A 317 -1.39 -26.66 1.69
N ASP A 318 -0.50 -27.63 1.68
CA ASP A 318 0.64 -27.74 2.59
C ASP A 318 1.56 -26.52 2.50
N LYS A 319 1.87 -26.05 1.30
CA LYS A 319 2.71 -24.83 1.09
C LYS A 319 2.05 -23.57 1.61
N TYR A 320 0.74 -23.44 1.41
CA TYR A 320 -0.01 -22.31 1.96
C TYR A 320 -0.13 -22.40 3.49
N ALA A 321 -0.30 -23.63 4.00
CA ALA A 321 -0.38 -23.85 5.44
C ALA A 321 0.88 -23.40 6.18
N GLU A 322 2.07 -23.40 5.56
CA GLU A 322 3.32 -22.93 6.15
C GLU A 322 3.16 -21.49 6.69
N PHE A 323 2.77 -20.54 5.85
CA PHE A 323 2.61 -19.15 6.30
C PHE A 323 1.32 -18.93 7.10
N LEU A 324 0.25 -19.68 6.82
CA LEU A 324 -1.02 -19.53 7.52
C LEU A 324 -0.95 -20.01 8.98
N GLN A 325 -0.05 -20.91 9.32
CA GLN A 325 0.15 -21.39 10.68
C GLN A 325 1.29 -20.70 11.43
N ALA A 326 2.10 -19.90 10.75
CA ALA A 326 3.18 -19.14 11.37
C ALA A 326 2.60 -18.00 12.22
N GLY A 327 2.64 -18.16 13.54
CA GLY A 327 2.12 -17.21 14.52
C GLY A 327 3.05 -16.04 14.78
N TYR A 328 2.48 -14.95 15.30
CA TYR A 328 3.25 -13.86 15.86
C TYR A 328 3.91 -14.31 17.18
N THR A 329 5.18 -13.97 17.33
CA THR A 329 5.92 -14.17 18.59
C THR A 329 6.41 -12.82 19.08
N LYS A 330 6.06 -12.48 20.34
CA LYS A 330 6.51 -11.24 21.00
C LYS A 330 8.00 -11.26 21.29
#